data_3144cbbbef82a2d5bcc022c888774e32
#
_entry.id   3144cbbbef82a2d5bcc022c888774e32
#
_cell.length_a   1.000
_cell.length_b   1.000
_cell.length_c   1.000
_cell.angle_alpha   90.00
_cell.angle_beta   90.00
_cell.angle_gamma   90.00
#
_symmetry.space_group_name_H-M   'P 1'
#
loop_
_entity.id
_entity.type
_entity.pdbx_description
1 polymer ?
#
loop_
_entity_poly.entity_id
_entity_poly.type
_entity_poly.pdbx_seq_one_letter_code
_entity_poly.pdbx_strand_id
1 'polypeptide(L)'
;MPPLRSHTVALTAEQADKLRGIVERQGFKFEPRPYTLYFGQKPGLTVAVYEKGPKAVIQGKETADFIQFTLEPEVLGEARLGYEDLHHPERFAPHFGIDESGKGDFFGPLVIAGAYTDDAIARQLLEAGIRDSKSIGSDAQIRKMADVIRATPGVVSEVIVVSPERYNPLYEKIGNLNRLLAWGHARVIENLCERKPDCPSALSDQFANPIVLQRALMAKGRKIELRQQTKAESDYAVAAASILAREKFIDWLADAEKKWGLKFPKGASAAVLEAARTLVRKHGPDALRATAKLHFKTTQQALALSLIHI
;
A
#
# COMPACT_ATOMS: atom_id res chain seq x y z
N MET A 1 -8.08 -6.05 -19.38
CA MET A 1 -6.98 -5.79 -18.41
C MET A 1 -5.97 -4.87 -19.04
N PRO A 2 -5.41 -3.86 -18.36
CA PRO A 2 -4.23 -3.19 -18.87
C PRO A 2 -3.12 -4.25 -19.03
N PRO A 3 -2.35 -4.24 -20.11
CA PRO A 3 -1.34 -5.25 -20.37
C PRO A 3 -0.29 -5.23 -19.25
N LEU A 4 0.01 -6.40 -18.70
CA LEU A 4 1.07 -6.59 -17.71
C LEU A 4 2.42 -6.21 -18.35
N ARG A 5 3.03 -5.11 -17.88
CA ARG A 5 4.27 -4.56 -18.46
C ARG A 5 5.51 -4.80 -17.61
N SER A 6 5.35 -5.32 -16.42
CA SER A 6 6.46 -5.64 -15.51
C SER A 6 6.05 -6.78 -14.59
N HIS A 7 6.94 -7.75 -14.43
CA HIS A 7 6.78 -8.87 -13.50
C HIS A 7 8.09 -9.15 -12.80
N THR A 8 8.00 -9.50 -11.52
CA THR A 8 9.16 -9.83 -10.71
C THR A 8 8.92 -11.15 -10.00
N VAL A 9 9.86 -12.08 -10.12
CA VAL A 9 9.77 -13.40 -9.50
C VAL A 9 11.11 -13.82 -8.90
N ALA A 10 11.08 -14.45 -7.73
CA ALA A 10 12.25 -15.11 -7.15
C ALA A 10 12.50 -16.42 -7.89
N LEU A 11 13.76 -16.75 -8.12
CA LEU A 11 14.19 -17.96 -8.78
C LEU A 11 15.17 -18.73 -7.89
N THR A 12 15.29 -20.04 -8.09
CA THR A 12 16.46 -20.80 -7.65
C THR A 12 17.62 -20.54 -8.59
N ALA A 13 18.84 -20.91 -8.20
CA ALA A 13 20.01 -20.82 -9.10
C ALA A 13 19.79 -21.66 -10.37
N GLU A 14 19.28 -22.86 -10.23
CA GLU A 14 18.93 -23.75 -11.36
C GLU A 14 17.89 -23.13 -12.30
N GLN A 15 16.85 -22.50 -11.75
CA GLN A 15 15.84 -21.81 -12.55
C GLN A 15 16.42 -20.58 -13.27
N ALA A 16 17.37 -19.86 -12.65
CA ALA A 16 18.05 -18.74 -13.26
C ALA A 16 18.90 -19.18 -14.46
N ASP A 17 19.64 -20.28 -14.32
CA ASP A 17 20.45 -20.85 -15.40
C ASP A 17 19.56 -21.40 -16.54
N LYS A 18 18.47 -22.08 -16.21
CA LYS A 18 17.48 -22.55 -17.17
C LYS A 18 16.86 -21.42 -17.96
N LEU A 19 16.44 -20.34 -17.28
CA LEU A 19 15.91 -19.13 -17.90
C LEU A 19 16.94 -18.50 -18.86
N ARG A 20 18.22 -18.45 -18.46
CA ARG A 20 19.28 -17.93 -19.31
C ARG A 20 19.35 -18.68 -20.64
N GLY A 21 19.42 -20.01 -20.61
CA GLY A 21 19.47 -20.83 -21.81
C GLY A 21 18.24 -20.66 -22.70
N ILE A 22 17.04 -20.40 -22.11
CA ILE A 22 15.82 -20.16 -22.88
C ILE A 22 15.88 -18.81 -23.60
N VAL A 23 16.23 -17.72 -22.89
CA VAL A 23 16.28 -16.38 -23.50
C VAL A 23 17.41 -16.28 -24.55
N GLU A 24 18.53 -17.02 -24.38
CA GLU A 24 19.55 -17.17 -25.41
C GLU A 24 18.98 -17.78 -26.70
N ARG A 25 18.28 -18.91 -26.59
CA ARG A 25 17.62 -19.56 -27.73
C ARG A 25 16.53 -18.71 -28.38
N GLN A 26 15.88 -17.83 -27.60
CA GLN A 26 14.89 -16.88 -28.12
C GLN A 26 15.48 -15.61 -28.73
N GLY A 27 16.81 -15.52 -28.87
CA GLY A 27 17.47 -14.43 -29.57
C GLY A 27 17.62 -13.13 -28.79
N PHE A 28 17.58 -13.20 -27.46
CA PHE A 28 17.88 -12.02 -26.65
C PHE A 28 19.36 -11.62 -26.80
N LYS A 29 19.60 -10.32 -26.90
CA LYS A 29 20.94 -9.74 -26.85
C LYS A 29 21.31 -9.48 -25.40
N PHE A 30 22.49 -9.96 -24.98
CA PHE A 30 22.97 -9.79 -23.62
C PHE A 30 23.87 -8.58 -23.49
N GLU A 31 23.68 -7.84 -22.40
CA GLU A 31 24.52 -6.70 -22.04
C GLU A 31 24.91 -6.81 -20.56
N PRO A 32 26.16 -6.48 -20.18
CA PRO A 32 26.56 -6.46 -18.78
C PRO A 32 25.83 -5.32 -18.05
N ARG A 33 25.24 -5.62 -16.89
CA ARG A 33 24.66 -4.62 -15.99
C ARG A 33 25.12 -4.86 -14.55
N PRO A 34 25.37 -3.80 -13.76
CA PRO A 34 25.74 -3.95 -12.36
C PRO A 34 24.70 -4.77 -11.58
N TYR A 35 25.18 -5.65 -10.70
CA TYR A 35 24.36 -6.46 -9.78
C TYR A 35 23.45 -7.49 -10.46
N THR A 36 23.65 -7.78 -11.76
CA THR A 36 22.89 -8.82 -12.47
C THR A 36 23.76 -10.01 -12.81
N LEU A 37 23.20 -11.23 -12.67
CA LEU A 37 23.78 -12.44 -13.24
C LEU A 37 23.81 -12.36 -14.77
N TYR A 38 22.75 -11.78 -15.34
CA TYR A 38 22.62 -11.42 -16.75
C TYR A 38 21.48 -10.45 -16.97
N PHE A 39 21.60 -9.70 -18.06
CA PHE A 39 20.54 -8.85 -18.61
C PHE A 39 20.43 -9.14 -20.10
N GLY A 40 19.25 -9.59 -20.51
CA GLY A 40 18.91 -9.86 -21.90
C GLY A 40 17.80 -8.95 -22.40
N GLN A 41 17.88 -8.53 -23.66
CA GLN A 41 16.84 -7.72 -24.30
C GLN A 41 16.56 -8.16 -25.72
N LYS A 42 15.27 -8.05 -26.10
CA LYS A 42 14.78 -8.12 -27.49
C LYS A 42 13.72 -7.04 -27.71
N PRO A 43 13.33 -6.74 -28.96
CA PRO A 43 12.23 -5.81 -29.21
C PRO A 43 10.98 -6.19 -28.40
N GLY A 44 10.50 -5.26 -27.56
CA GLY A 44 9.29 -5.45 -26.75
C GLY A 44 9.48 -6.17 -25.42
N LEU A 45 10.66 -6.70 -25.09
CA LEU A 45 10.87 -7.44 -23.85
C LEU A 45 12.32 -7.35 -23.32
N THR A 46 12.46 -7.17 -22.01
CA THR A 46 13.73 -7.27 -21.28
C THR A 46 13.61 -8.25 -20.13
N VAL A 47 14.69 -8.99 -19.86
CA VAL A 47 14.82 -9.92 -18.75
C VAL A 47 16.12 -9.61 -18.01
N ALA A 48 16.00 -9.16 -16.75
CA ALA A 48 17.13 -8.95 -15.86
C ALA A 48 17.08 -9.97 -14.72
N VAL A 49 18.15 -10.69 -14.49
CA VAL A 49 18.27 -11.59 -13.33
C VAL A 49 19.35 -11.07 -12.40
N TYR A 50 18.97 -10.73 -11.19
CA TYR A 50 19.85 -10.14 -10.18
C TYR A 50 20.55 -11.21 -9.34
N GLU A 51 21.81 -10.92 -8.92
CA GLU A 51 22.66 -11.84 -8.16
C GLU A 51 22.09 -12.16 -6.77
N LYS A 52 21.52 -11.14 -6.10
CA LYS A 52 21.09 -11.26 -4.70
C LYS A 52 19.76 -11.97 -4.61
N GLY A 53 19.80 -13.26 -4.22
CA GLY A 53 18.65 -14.15 -4.00
C GLY A 53 17.91 -14.50 -5.27
N PRO A 54 18.57 -15.09 -6.32
CA PRO A 54 18.26 -14.86 -7.74
C PRO A 54 16.85 -14.38 -8.00
N LYS A 55 16.71 -13.19 -8.60
CA LYS A 55 15.43 -12.54 -8.81
C LYS A 55 15.32 -12.04 -10.25
N ALA A 56 14.37 -12.57 -11.00
CA ALA A 56 14.12 -12.11 -12.36
C ALA A 56 13.15 -10.93 -12.36
N VAL A 57 13.46 -9.92 -13.16
CA VAL A 57 12.59 -8.79 -13.51
C VAL A 57 12.38 -8.82 -15.02
N ILE A 58 11.12 -8.98 -15.43
CA ILE A 58 10.71 -9.09 -16.84
C ILE A 58 9.87 -7.85 -17.14
N GLN A 59 10.25 -7.11 -18.21
CA GLN A 59 9.59 -5.86 -18.54
C GLN A 59 9.40 -5.69 -20.04
N GLY A 60 8.25 -5.13 -20.44
CA GLY A 60 7.95 -4.82 -21.82
C GLY A 60 6.52 -5.11 -22.22
N LYS A 61 6.23 -4.96 -23.50
CA LYS A 61 4.86 -5.19 -24.02
C LYS A 61 4.49 -6.67 -24.05
N GLU A 62 5.48 -7.54 -24.20
CA GLU A 62 5.31 -9.00 -24.30
C GLU A 62 5.47 -9.71 -22.94
N THR A 63 5.44 -8.97 -21.82
CA THR A 63 5.65 -9.53 -20.49
C THR A 63 4.64 -10.62 -20.14
N ALA A 64 3.35 -10.41 -20.40
CA ALA A 64 2.29 -11.39 -20.09
C ALA A 64 2.49 -12.70 -20.87
N ASP A 65 2.70 -12.59 -22.17
CA ASP A 65 2.90 -13.76 -23.05
C ASP A 65 4.15 -14.54 -22.66
N PHE A 66 5.25 -13.84 -22.35
CA PHE A 66 6.48 -14.47 -21.91
C PHE A 66 6.33 -15.22 -20.59
N ILE A 67 5.57 -14.68 -19.64
CA ILE A 67 5.28 -15.36 -18.39
C ILE A 67 4.46 -16.62 -18.65
N GLN A 68 3.35 -16.48 -19.34
CA GLN A 68 2.39 -17.56 -19.56
C GLN A 68 2.93 -18.70 -20.40
N PHE A 69 3.72 -18.38 -21.43
CA PHE A 69 4.16 -19.38 -22.43
C PHE A 69 5.63 -19.80 -22.29
N THR A 70 6.43 -19.11 -21.47
CA THR A 70 7.85 -19.42 -21.32
C THR A 70 8.25 -19.58 -19.85
N LEU A 71 8.09 -18.53 -19.03
CA LEU A 71 8.60 -18.54 -17.66
C LEU A 71 7.91 -19.60 -16.81
N GLU A 72 6.59 -19.60 -16.79
CA GLU A 72 5.81 -20.51 -15.96
C GLU A 72 5.95 -21.97 -16.38
N PRO A 73 5.69 -22.37 -17.64
CA PRO A 73 5.77 -23.77 -18.02
C PRO A 73 7.20 -24.30 -18.12
N GLU A 74 8.14 -23.50 -18.61
CA GLU A 74 9.48 -23.99 -18.87
C GLU A 74 10.45 -23.77 -17.70
N VAL A 75 10.26 -22.74 -16.84
CA VAL A 75 11.21 -22.40 -15.77
C VAL A 75 10.65 -22.73 -14.41
N LEU A 76 9.43 -22.27 -14.11
CA LEU A 76 8.82 -22.43 -12.78
C LEU A 76 8.15 -23.81 -12.62
N GLY A 77 7.69 -24.43 -13.72
CA GLY A 77 6.98 -25.71 -13.70
C GLY A 77 5.54 -25.61 -13.19
N GLU A 78 5.00 -24.40 -13.07
CA GLU A 78 3.65 -24.14 -12.56
C GLU A 78 3.03 -22.94 -13.27
N ALA A 79 1.74 -22.99 -13.57
CA ALA A 79 0.96 -21.87 -14.09
C ALA A 79 0.45 -21.02 -12.93
N ARG A 80 0.78 -19.72 -12.91
CA ARG A 80 0.36 -18.76 -11.89
C ARG A 80 -0.49 -17.63 -12.46
N LEU A 81 -0.11 -17.11 -13.62
CA LEU A 81 -0.80 -15.99 -14.25
C LEU A 81 -2.20 -16.39 -14.72
N GLY A 82 -3.21 -15.78 -14.14
CA GLY A 82 -4.60 -16.12 -14.42
C GLY A 82 -5.17 -17.28 -13.60
N TYR A 83 -4.39 -17.85 -12.67
CA TYR A 83 -4.78 -18.92 -11.75
C TYR A 83 -4.64 -18.50 -10.28
N GLU A 84 -4.73 -17.18 -10.00
CA GLU A 84 -4.60 -16.62 -8.66
C GLU A 84 -5.58 -17.20 -7.67
N ASP A 85 -6.79 -17.53 -8.11
CA ASP A 85 -7.83 -18.18 -7.31
C ASP A 85 -7.49 -19.62 -6.90
N LEU A 86 -6.73 -20.35 -7.72
CA LEU A 86 -6.26 -21.70 -7.39
C LEU A 86 -5.06 -21.68 -6.43
N HIS A 87 -4.16 -20.71 -6.59
CA HIS A 87 -2.95 -20.60 -5.77
C HIS A 87 -3.17 -19.84 -4.46
N HIS A 88 -4.17 -18.95 -4.42
CA HIS A 88 -4.50 -18.09 -3.29
C HIS A 88 -5.99 -18.02 -3.02
N PRO A 89 -6.67 -19.16 -2.79
CA PRO A 89 -8.11 -19.21 -2.58
C PRO A 89 -8.55 -18.37 -1.36
N GLU A 90 -7.67 -18.17 -0.40
CA GLU A 90 -7.92 -17.35 0.79
C GLU A 90 -8.22 -15.87 0.47
N ARG A 91 -7.76 -15.35 -0.69
CA ARG A 91 -8.02 -13.96 -1.13
C ARG A 91 -9.44 -13.76 -1.65
N PHE A 92 -10.12 -14.84 -1.97
CA PHE A 92 -11.49 -14.86 -2.46
C PHE A 92 -12.49 -15.28 -1.37
N ALA A 93 -11.99 -15.77 -0.23
CA ALA A 93 -12.85 -16.09 0.91
C ALA A 93 -13.43 -14.81 1.55
N PRO A 94 -14.62 -14.86 2.18
CA PRO A 94 -15.20 -13.73 2.88
C PRO A 94 -14.31 -13.23 4.02
N HIS A 95 -13.84 -11.98 3.96
CA HIS A 95 -13.06 -11.36 5.03
C HIS A 95 -13.04 -9.83 4.94
N PHE A 96 -12.58 -9.18 6.00
CA PHE A 96 -12.23 -7.76 6.03
C PHE A 96 -10.74 -7.59 5.71
N GLY A 97 -10.38 -6.69 4.80
CA GLY A 97 -9.01 -6.20 4.64
C GLY A 97 -8.85 -4.85 5.31
N ILE A 98 -7.73 -4.65 6.04
CA ILE A 98 -7.48 -3.40 6.79
C ILE A 98 -6.09 -2.87 6.43
N ASP A 99 -6.01 -1.56 6.16
CA ASP A 99 -4.75 -0.87 5.88
C ASP A 99 -4.83 0.60 6.33
N GLU A 100 -3.67 1.29 6.32
CA GLU A 100 -3.57 2.70 6.71
C GLU A 100 -2.83 3.56 5.68
N SER A 101 -3.05 4.89 5.77
CA SER A 101 -2.30 5.90 5.03
C SER A 101 -1.92 7.07 5.94
N GLY A 102 -0.80 7.73 5.61
CA GLY A 102 -0.35 8.89 6.36
C GLY A 102 0.55 8.59 7.56
N LYS A 103 0.87 7.32 7.87
CA LYS A 103 1.73 6.92 8.97
C LYS A 103 3.13 7.53 8.90
N GLY A 104 3.72 7.57 7.72
CA GLY A 104 5.07 8.08 7.46
C GLY A 104 5.12 9.54 7.02
N ASP A 105 3.97 10.22 6.99
CA ASP A 105 3.86 11.59 6.50
C ASP A 105 3.78 12.58 7.66
N PHE A 106 4.62 13.61 7.61
CA PHE A 106 4.59 14.69 8.60
C PHE A 106 3.29 15.46 8.56
N PHE A 107 2.90 15.92 7.37
CA PHE A 107 1.63 16.60 7.16
C PHE A 107 0.46 15.63 7.00
N GLY A 108 -0.73 16.10 7.33
CA GLY A 108 -1.97 15.39 7.09
C GLY A 108 -2.37 14.41 8.19
N PRO A 109 -3.52 13.76 8.00
CA PRO A 109 -4.12 12.85 8.97
C PRO A 109 -3.40 11.50 9.03
N LEU A 110 -3.72 10.71 10.05
CA LEU A 110 -3.63 9.27 10.00
C LEU A 110 -4.99 8.74 9.55
N VAL A 111 -5.01 7.98 8.45
CA VAL A 111 -6.24 7.39 7.92
C VAL A 111 -6.14 5.89 8.02
N ILE A 112 -7.14 5.25 8.61
CA ILE A 112 -7.27 3.80 8.66
C ILE A 112 -8.55 3.44 7.91
N ALA A 113 -8.46 2.49 6.98
CA ALA A 113 -9.63 2.01 6.25
C ALA A 113 -9.75 0.50 6.33
N GLY A 114 -10.96 0.01 6.08
CA GLY A 114 -11.23 -1.39 5.91
C GLY A 114 -12.30 -1.62 4.85
N ALA A 115 -12.23 -2.77 4.20
CA ALA A 115 -13.20 -3.19 3.21
C ALA A 115 -13.53 -4.68 3.37
N TYR A 116 -14.82 -5.03 3.21
CA TYR A 116 -15.27 -6.40 3.10
C TYR A 116 -15.19 -6.86 1.65
N THR A 117 -14.69 -8.06 1.42
CA THR A 117 -14.79 -8.77 0.15
C THR A 117 -15.21 -10.23 0.37
N ASP A 118 -15.79 -10.81 -0.67
CA ASP A 118 -16.01 -12.23 -0.87
C ASP A 118 -15.60 -12.60 -2.30
N ASP A 119 -15.83 -13.85 -2.74
CA ASP A 119 -15.44 -14.32 -4.08
C ASP A 119 -15.97 -13.41 -5.20
N ALA A 120 -17.26 -13.08 -5.16
CA ALA A 120 -17.90 -12.29 -6.21
C ALA A 120 -17.33 -10.85 -6.27
N ILE A 121 -17.12 -10.24 -5.11
CA ILE A 121 -16.55 -8.89 -4.98
C ILE A 121 -15.08 -8.89 -5.38
N ALA A 122 -14.29 -9.85 -4.90
CA ALA A 122 -12.86 -9.95 -5.21
C ALA A 122 -12.61 -10.07 -6.72
N ARG A 123 -13.44 -10.88 -7.44
CA ARG A 123 -13.37 -10.98 -8.91
C ARG A 123 -13.71 -9.66 -9.60
N GLN A 124 -14.73 -8.95 -9.17
CA GLN A 124 -15.07 -7.63 -9.72
C GLN A 124 -13.95 -6.62 -9.50
N LEU A 125 -13.35 -6.60 -8.32
CA LEU A 125 -12.21 -5.72 -8.01
C LEU A 125 -10.97 -6.08 -8.86
N LEU A 126 -10.70 -7.37 -9.05
CA LEU A 126 -9.64 -7.86 -9.91
C LEU A 126 -9.83 -7.41 -11.37
N GLU A 127 -11.03 -7.58 -11.93
CA GLU A 127 -11.41 -7.14 -13.29
C GLU A 127 -11.29 -5.61 -13.44
N ALA A 128 -11.63 -4.86 -12.40
CA ALA A 128 -11.47 -3.41 -12.35
C ALA A 128 -10.00 -2.96 -12.19
N GLY A 129 -9.06 -3.89 -12.02
CA GLY A 129 -7.65 -3.60 -11.85
C GLY A 129 -7.26 -3.16 -10.45
N ILE A 130 -8.11 -3.39 -9.45
CA ILE A 130 -7.81 -3.15 -8.03
C ILE A 130 -6.86 -4.26 -7.56
N ARG A 131 -5.58 -3.93 -7.44
CA ARG A 131 -4.53 -4.84 -6.99
C ARG A 131 -3.63 -4.10 -6.00
N ASP A 132 -2.36 -3.98 -6.23
CA ASP A 132 -1.40 -3.27 -5.40
C ASP A 132 -1.55 -1.74 -5.55
N SER A 133 -1.95 -1.06 -4.47
CA SER A 133 -2.10 0.40 -4.43
C SER A 133 -0.78 1.17 -4.59
N LYS A 134 0.36 0.53 -4.26
CA LYS A 134 1.69 1.15 -4.34
C LYS A 134 2.14 1.36 -5.79
N SER A 135 1.59 0.58 -6.72
CA SER A 135 1.86 0.72 -8.16
C SER A 135 1.12 1.89 -8.81
N ILE A 136 0.18 2.52 -8.10
CA ILE A 136 -0.65 3.60 -8.65
C ILE A 136 0.09 4.93 -8.59
N GLY A 137 0.46 5.45 -9.77
CA GLY A 137 1.34 6.61 -9.91
C GLY A 137 0.68 7.98 -9.73
N SER A 138 -0.68 8.11 -9.77
CA SER A 138 -1.34 9.40 -9.71
C SER A 138 -2.49 9.47 -8.71
N ASP A 139 -2.65 10.64 -8.07
CA ASP A 139 -3.73 10.89 -7.12
C ASP A 139 -5.12 10.86 -7.80
N ALA A 140 -5.21 11.26 -9.07
CA ALA A 140 -6.44 11.16 -9.85
C ALA A 140 -6.86 9.70 -10.08
N GLN A 141 -5.91 8.81 -10.32
CA GLN A 141 -6.18 7.38 -10.48
C GLN A 141 -6.61 6.73 -9.17
N ILE A 142 -6.03 7.13 -8.03
CA ILE A 142 -6.47 6.68 -6.70
C ILE A 142 -7.94 7.04 -6.47
N ARG A 143 -8.37 8.28 -6.74
CA ARG A 143 -9.77 8.70 -6.61
C ARG A 143 -10.71 7.87 -7.49
N LYS A 144 -10.35 7.71 -8.77
CA LYS A 144 -11.13 6.88 -9.69
C LYS A 144 -11.29 5.44 -9.19
N MET A 145 -10.23 4.84 -8.67
CA MET A 145 -10.28 3.48 -8.12
C MET A 145 -11.10 3.41 -6.83
N ALA A 146 -11.01 4.40 -5.96
CA ALA A 146 -11.84 4.50 -4.76
C ALA A 146 -13.33 4.59 -5.10
N ASP A 147 -13.69 5.33 -6.17
CA ASP A 147 -15.07 5.41 -6.66
C ASP A 147 -15.56 4.05 -7.18
N VAL A 148 -14.70 3.32 -7.93
CA VAL A 148 -15.00 1.97 -8.39
C VAL A 148 -15.23 1.02 -7.20
N ILE A 149 -14.37 1.05 -6.17
CA ILE A 149 -14.54 0.22 -4.98
C ILE A 149 -15.89 0.49 -4.31
N ARG A 150 -16.26 1.76 -4.12
CA ARG A 150 -17.55 2.13 -3.51
C ARG A 150 -18.76 1.75 -4.36
N ALA A 151 -18.61 1.79 -5.67
CA ALA A 151 -19.66 1.43 -6.62
C ALA A 151 -19.83 -0.10 -6.80
N THR A 152 -18.84 -0.90 -6.37
CA THR A 152 -18.89 -2.35 -6.48
C THR A 152 -19.97 -2.93 -5.55
N PRO A 153 -20.99 -3.63 -6.09
CA PRO A 153 -22.06 -4.18 -5.28
C PRO A 153 -21.57 -5.15 -4.21
N GLY A 154 -22.10 -4.99 -2.99
CA GLY A 154 -21.74 -5.86 -1.85
C GLY A 154 -20.51 -5.42 -1.06
N VAL A 155 -19.70 -4.52 -1.56
CA VAL A 155 -18.58 -3.94 -0.77
C VAL A 155 -19.15 -3.18 0.44
N VAL A 156 -18.66 -3.53 1.62
CA VAL A 156 -18.87 -2.76 2.85
C VAL A 156 -17.53 -2.18 3.25
N SER A 157 -17.43 -0.87 3.35
CA SER A 157 -16.18 -0.21 3.71
C SER A 157 -16.34 0.76 4.87
N GLU A 158 -15.27 0.94 5.64
CA GLU A 158 -15.19 1.86 6.76
C GLU A 158 -13.89 2.66 6.66
N VAL A 159 -13.96 3.97 6.95
CA VAL A 159 -12.77 4.83 6.93
C VAL A 159 -12.78 5.75 8.14
N ILE A 160 -11.71 5.70 8.92
CA ILE A 160 -11.46 6.57 10.06
C ILE A 160 -10.37 7.56 9.71
N VAL A 161 -10.69 8.85 9.75
CA VAL A 161 -9.75 9.95 9.53
C VAL A 161 -9.41 10.58 10.87
N VAL A 162 -8.19 10.43 11.33
CA VAL A 162 -7.66 11.08 12.53
C VAL A 162 -6.87 12.32 12.10
N SER A 163 -7.55 13.47 12.06
CA SER A 163 -6.92 14.76 11.67
C SER A 163 -5.75 15.11 12.60
N PRO A 164 -4.79 15.95 12.19
CA PRO A 164 -3.67 16.35 13.05
C PRO A 164 -4.11 16.90 14.41
N GLU A 165 -5.18 17.67 14.46
CA GLU A 165 -5.74 18.22 15.71
C GLU A 165 -6.22 17.13 16.68
N ARG A 166 -6.72 16.00 16.17
CA ARG A 166 -7.12 14.82 16.98
C ARG A 166 -5.95 13.88 17.20
N TYR A 167 -5.07 13.75 16.21
CA TYR A 167 -3.90 12.88 16.27
C TYR A 167 -2.95 13.27 17.39
N ASN A 168 -2.61 14.56 17.49
CA ASN A 168 -1.60 15.05 18.43
C ASN A 168 -1.97 14.76 19.90
N PRO A 169 -3.16 15.10 20.41
CA PRO A 169 -3.56 14.74 21.78
C PRO A 169 -3.66 13.22 22.00
N LEU A 170 -4.12 12.46 21.00
CA LEU A 170 -4.17 11.00 21.09
C LEU A 170 -2.76 10.40 21.19
N TYR A 171 -1.84 10.89 20.37
CA TYR A 171 -0.45 10.44 20.39
C TYR A 171 0.24 10.79 21.72
N GLU A 172 0.04 11.97 22.26
CA GLU A 172 0.55 12.38 23.58
C GLU A 172 0.05 11.44 24.69
N LYS A 173 -1.24 11.08 24.66
CA LYS A 173 -1.85 10.17 25.64
C LYS A 173 -1.35 8.73 25.52
N ILE A 174 -1.20 8.22 24.28
CA ILE A 174 -0.83 6.83 24.01
C ILE A 174 0.69 6.62 24.04
N GLY A 175 1.47 7.62 23.64
CA GLY A 175 2.94 7.65 23.62
C GLY A 175 3.60 6.66 22.64
N ASN A 176 2.81 5.99 21.78
CA ASN A 176 3.31 4.96 20.88
C ASN A 176 2.46 4.85 19.62
N LEU A 177 3.09 5.05 18.44
CA LEU A 177 2.42 5.00 17.15
C LEU A 177 1.77 3.63 16.86
N ASN A 178 2.45 2.53 17.17
CA ASN A 178 1.92 1.21 16.91
C ASN A 178 0.67 0.91 17.75
N ARG A 179 0.58 1.43 18.98
CA ARG A 179 -0.63 1.34 19.80
C ARG A 179 -1.77 2.19 19.23
N LEU A 180 -1.46 3.38 18.71
CA LEU A 180 -2.45 4.23 18.05
C LEU A 180 -2.99 3.58 16.78
N LEU A 181 -2.11 2.98 15.96
CA LEU A 181 -2.51 2.20 14.79
C LEU A 181 -3.39 1.01 15.19
N ALA A 182 -2.96 0.24 16.18
CA ALA A 182 -3.74 -0.91 16.65
C ALA A 182 -5.14 -0.52 17.14
N TRP A 183 -5.26 0.61 17.84
CA TRP A 183 -6.56 1.15 18.20
C TRP A 183 -7.42 1.49 16.98
N GLY A 184 -6.82 2.14 15.97
CA GLY A 184 -7.52 2.51 14.74
C GLY A 184 -7.97 1.29 13.92
N HIS A 185 -7.09 0.31 13.71
CA HIS A 185 -7.43 -0.95 13.05
C HIS A 185 -8.51 -1.72 13.78
N ALA A 186 -8.39 -1.86 15.12
CA ALA A 186 -9.40 -2.52 15.93
C ALA A 186 -10.77 -1.81 15.86
N ARG A 187 -10.78 -0.48 15.80
CA ARG A 187 -12.03 0.30 15.67
C ARG A 187 -12.67 0.09 14.29
N VAL A 188 -11.89 0.09 13.21
CA VAL A 188 -12.39 -0.20 11.86
C VAL A 188 -12.97 -1.61 11.79
N ILE A 189 -12.28 -2.61 12.36
CA ILE A 189 -12.78 -3.99 12.42
C ILE A 189 -14.11 -4.05 13.20
N GLU A 190 -14.20 -3.39 14.36
CA GLU A 190 -15.42 -3.37 15.19
C GLU A 190 -16.60 -2.77 14.41
N ASN A 191 -16.39 -1.63 13.72
CA ASN A 191 -17.43 -0.96 12.92
C ASN A 191 -17.86 -1.82 11.71
N LEU A 192 -16.91 -2.51 11.07
CA LEU A 192 -17.23 -3.44 9.98
C LEU A 192 -18.02 -4.65 10.47
N CYS A 193 -17.68 -5.22 11.64
CA CYS A 193 -18.45 -6.31 12.27
C CYS A 193 -19.88 -5.90 12.62
N GLU A 194 -20.14 -4.62 12.88
CA GLU A 194 -21.51 -4.11 13.07
C GLU A 194 -22.33 -4.16 11.80
N ARG A 195 -21.70 -3.84 10.68
CA ARG A 195 -22.36 -3.73 9.36
C ARG A 195 -22.40 -5.07 8.61
N LYS A 196 -21.45 -5.97 8.91
CA LYS A 196 -21.34 -7.31 8.31
C LYS A 196 -21.00 -8.34 9.39
N PRO A 197 -21.98 -8.69 10.26
CA PRO A 197 -21.75 -9.53 11.44
C PRO A 197 -21.38 -10.98 11.09
N ASP A 198 -21.70 -11.44 9.89
CA ASP A 198 -21.44 -12.82 9.43
C ASP A 198 -20.03 -12.99 8.85
N CYS A 199 -19.21 -11.94 8.77
CA CYS A 199 -17.86 -12.02 8.25
C CYS A 199 -16.97 -12.81 9.22
N PRO A 200 -16.28 -13.89 8.77
CA PRO A 200 -15.58 -14.80 9.66
C PRO A 200 -14.21 -14.29 10.08
N SER A 201 -13.57 -13.41 9.30
CA SER A 201 -12.17 -13.05 9.52
C SER A 201 -11.79 -11.65 9.07
N ALA A 202 -10.65 -11.17 9.53
CA ALA A 202 -10.00 -9.95 9.07
C ALA A 202 -8.52 -10.21 8.76
N LEU A 203 -8.02 -9.59 7.69
CA LEU A 203 -6.60 -9.53 7.32
C LEU A 203 -6.13 -8.09 7.43
N SER A 204 -5.12 -7.85 8.26
CA SER A 204 -4.48 -6.53 8.41
C SER A 204 -3.07 -6.57 7.84
N ASP A 205 -2.66 -5.51 7.12
CA ASP A 205 -1.23 -5.31 6.86
C ASP A 205 -0.49 -5.18 8.20
N GLN A 206 0.63 -5.91 8.31
CA GLN A 206 1.35 -6.02 9.58
C GLN A 206 2.27 -4.81 9.78
N PHE A 207 1.89 -3.91 10.67
CA PHE A 207 2.66 -2.71 11.01
C PHE A 207 3.54 -2.86 12.27
N ALA A 208 3.32 -3.89 13.08
CA ALA A 208 4.01 -4.13 14.36
C ALA A 208 4.00 -5.62 14.75
N ASN A 209 4.45 -5.94 15.96
CA ASN A 209 4.25 -7.28 16.52
C ASN A 209 2.74 -7.60 16.57
N PRO A 210 2.31 -8.76 16.05
CA PRO A 210 0.89 -9.14 15.94
C PRO A 210 0.09 -9.02 17.25
N ILE A 211 0.71 -9.26 18.38
CA ILE A 211 0.06 -9.18 19.69
C ILE A 211 -0.49 -7.78 20.01
N VAL A 212 0.09 -6.72 19.41
CA VAL A 212 -0.32 -5.33 19.67
C VAL A 212 -1.72 -5.08 19.15
N LEU A 213 -2.02 -5.51 17.91
CA LEU A 213 -3.34 -5.41 17.33
C LEU A 213 -4.32 -6.38 17.98
N GLN A 214 -3.90 -7.62 18.22
CA GLN A 214 -4.75 -8.63 18.87
C GLN A 214 -5.26 -8.18 20.24
N ARG A 215 -4.41 -7.51 21.04
CA ARG A 215 -4.81 -6.95 22.35
C ARG A 215 -5.73 -5.74 22.24
N ALA A 216 -5.67 -5.01 21.13
CA ALA A 216 -6.50 -3.84 20.89
C ALA A 216 -7.92 -4.19 20.41
N LEU A 217 -8.17 -5.43 19.93
CA LEU A 217 -9.48 -5.85 19.44
C LEU A 217 -10.59 -5.64 20.48
N MET A 218 -11.74 -5.14 19.99
CA MET A 218 -12.92 -4.87 20.77
C MET A 218 -13.88 -6.07 20.77
N ALA A 219 -15.06 -5.92 21.35
CA ALA A 219 -15.97 -7.02 21.67
C ALA A 219 -16.38 -7.87 20.46
N LYS A 220 -16.64 -7.24 19.31
CA LYS A 220 -17.03 -7.95 18.07
C LYS A 220 -15.82 -8.47 17.31
N GLY A 221 -14.78 -7.65 17.19
CA GLY A 221 -13.53 -8.03 16.54
C GLY A 221 -12.82 -9.22 17.18
N ARG A 222 -13.05 -9.48 18.47
CA ARG A 222 -12.53 -10.68 19.17
C ARG A 222 -13.23 -11.98 18.80
N LYS A 223 -14.38 -11.89 18.12
CA LYS A 223 -15.18 -13.07 17.73
C LYS A 223 -14.81 -13.62 16.36
N ILE A 224 -14.05 -12.87 15.57
CA ILE A 224 -13.59 -13.27 14.25
C ILE A 224 -12.11 -13.62 14.27
N GLU A 225 -11.67 -14.40 13.28
CA GLU A 225 -10.25 -14.71 13.11
C GLU A 225 -9.49 -13.47 12.63
N LEU A 226 -8.46 -13.04 13.36
CA LEU A 226 -7.55 -11.97 12.93
C LEU A 226 -6.26 -12.56 12.37
N ARG A 227 -6.00 -12.32 11.09
CA ARG A 227 -4.74 -12.61 10.42
C ARG A 227 -3.96 -11.31 10.21
N GLN A 228 -2.64 -11.37 10.29
CA GLN A 228 -1.74 -10.25 10.03
C GLN A 228 -0.60 -10.72 9.16
N GLN A 229 -0.34 -10.03 8.06
CA GLN A 229 0.66 -10.41 7.07
C GLN A 229 1.39 -9.17 6.56
N THR A 230 2.71 -9.25 6.44
CA THR A 230 3.49 -8.20 5.77
C THR A 230 3.22 -8.22 4.27
N LYS A 231 3.11 -7.06 3.66
CA LYS A 231 2.78 -6.91 2.23
C LYS A 231 1.42 -7.54 1.88
N ALA A 232 0.45 -7.34 2.76
CA ALA A 232 -0.90 -7.86 2.58
C ALA A 232 -1.66 -7.18 1.42
N GLU A 233 -1.13 -6.12 0.83
CA GLU A 233 -1.72 -5.39 -0.32
C GLU A 233 -1.91 -6.24 -1.58
N SER A 234 -1.38 -7.45 -1.62
CA SER A 234 -1.71 -8.43 -2.68
C SER A 234 -3.10 -9.05 -2.51
N ASP A 235 -3.70 -8.93 -1.35
CA ASP A 235 -5.08 -9.31 -1.05
C ASP A 235 -6.06 -8.21 -1.53
N TYR A 236 -7.20 -8.59 -2.09
CA TYR A 236 -8.14 -7.63 -2.72
C TYR A 236 -8.84 -6.75 -1.70
N ALA A 237 -9.17 -7.27 -0.53
CA ALA A 237 -9.80 -6.50 0.54
C ALA A 237 -8.81 -5.49 1.13
N VAL A 238 -7.56 -5.90 1.36
CA VAL A 238 -6.49 -5.02 1.85
C VAL A 238 -6.13 -3.97 0.79
N ALA A 239 -6.04 -4.34 -0.49
CA ALA A 239 -5.80 -3.40 -1.59
C ALA A 239 -6.92 -2.34 -1.68
N ALA A 240 -8.18 -2.76 -1.55
CA ALA A 240 -9.30 -1.83 -1.50
C ALA A 240 -9.22 -0.88 -0.29
N ALA A 241 -8.91 -1.41 0.90
CA ALA A 241 -8.71 -0.60 2.10
C ALA A 241 -7.56 0.41 1.92
N SER A 242 -6.43 -0.02 1.36
CA SER A 242 -5.27 0.84 1.07
C SER A 242 -5.63 2.01 0.14
N ILE A 243 -6.37 1.75 -0.93
CA ILE A 243 -6.83 2.77 -1.89
C ILE A 243 -7.77 3.76 -1.19
N LEU A 244 -8.74 3.28 -0.41
CA LEU A 244 -9.68 4.13 0.33
C LEU A 244 -8.99 5.00 1.38
N ALA A 245 -8.01 4.45 2.11
CA ALA A 245 -7.22 5.21 3.07
C ALA A 245 -6.39 6.30 2.39
N ARG A 246 -5.73 5.94 1.28
CA ARG A 246 -4.90 6.87 0.51
C ARG A 246 -5.72 7.97 -0.14
N GLU A 247 -6.91 7.67 -0.66
CA GLU A 247 -7.82 8.68 -1.22
C GLU A 247 -8.18 9.73 -0.16
N LYS A 248 -8.60 9.33 1.03
CA LYS A 248 -8.94 10.28 2.09
C LYS A 248 -7.75 11.10 2.57
N PHE A 249 -6.56 10.49 2.58
CA PHE A 249 -5.33 11.21 2.88
C PHE A 249 -5.01 12.31 1.86
N ILE A 250 -5.08 12.01 0.57
CA ILE A 250 -4.80 13.00 -0.49
C ILE A 250 -5.88 14.06 -0.62
N ASP A 251 -7.15 13.72 -0.36
CA ASP A 251 -8.24 14.70 -0.34
C ASP A 251 -8.03 15.70 0.80
N TRP A 252 -7.69 15.21 1.99
CA TRP A 252 -7.39 16.07 3.12
C TRP A 252 -6.22 17.01 2.82
N LEU A 253 -5.14 16.52 2.20
CA LEU A 253 -4.01 17.37 1.80
C LEU A 253 -4.44 18.44 0.79
N ALA A 254 -5.24 18.08 -0.21
CA ALA A 254 -5.73 19.03 -1.21
C ALA A 254 -6.61 20.14 -0.59
N ASP A 255 -7.43 19.79 0.39
CA ASP A 255 -8.25 20.78 1.10
C ASP A 255 -7.41 21.66 2.04
N ALA A 256 -6.42 21.06 2.70
CA ALA A 256 -5.46 21.83 3.50
C ALA A 256 -4.63 22.80 2.64
N GLU A 257 -4.17 22.36 1.46
CA GLU A 257 -3.47 23.24 0.50
C GLU A 257 -4.30 24.46 0.09
N LYS A 258 -5.60 24.28 -0.18
CA LYS A 258 -6.53 25.37 -0.48
C LYS A 258 -6.72 26.29 0.73
N LYS A 259 -6.90 25.72 1.92
CA LYS A 259 -7.13 26.47 3.16
C LYS A 259 -5.94 27.33 3.55
N TRP A 260 -4.72 26.79 3.46
CA TRP A 260 -3.50 27.44 3.95
C TRP A 260 -2.71 28.18 2.84
N GLY A 261 -3.08 28.02 1.57
CA GLY A 261 -2.39 28.64 0.44
C GLY A 261 -0.95 28.16 0.28
N LEU A 262 -0.66 26.92 0.64
CA LEU A 262 0.67 26.30 0.65
C LEU A 262 0.58 24.84 0.17
N LYS A 263 1.65 24.36 -0.48
CA LYS A 263 1.81 22.94 -0.79
C LYS A 263 2.25 22.15 0.43
N PHE A 264 1.66 20.98 0.62
CA PHE A 264 2.00 20.03 1.68
C PHE A 264 2.62 18.76 1.08
N PRO A 265 3.97 18.71 0.92
CA PRO A 265 4.64 17.53 0.39
C PRO A 265 4.44 16.31 1.30
N LYS A 266 4.32 15.12 0.68
CA LYS A 266 4.21 13.83 1.38
C LYS A 266 5.57 13.41 1.97
N GLY A 267 5.54 12.56 3.00
CA GLY A 267 6.73 12.05 3.68
C GLY A 267 7.29 12.98 4.76
N ALA A 268 8.62 12.94 4.95
CA ALA A 268 9.34 13.72 5.96
C ALA A 268 10.72 14.21 5.43
N SER A 269 10.78 14.60 4.16
CA SER A 269 11.99 15.03 3.46
C SER A 269 12.38 16.47 3.76
N ALA A 270 13.49 16.95 3.18
CA ALA A 270 13.91 18.36 3.25
C ALA A 270 12.82 19.31 2.68
N ALA A 271 12.11 18.92 1.61
CA ALA A 271 11.02 19.69 1.05
C ALA A 271 9.85 19.86 2.05
N VAL A 272 9.57 18.82 2.85
CA VAL A 272 8.55 18.87 3.92
C VAL A 272 8.98 19.83 5.02
N LEU A 273 10.27 19.82 5.42
CA LEU A 273 10.80 20.74 6.41
C LEU A 273 10.69 22.20 5.94
N GLU A 274 11.00 22.49 4.68
CA GLU A 274 10.90 23.84 4.13
C GLU A 274 9.44 24.33 4.02
N ALA A 275 8.52 23.42 3.65
CA ALA A 275 7.09 23.71 3.70
C ALA A 275 6.61 24.01 5.13
N ALA A 276 7.10 23.25 6.13
CA ALA A 276 6.78 23.49 7.55
C ALA A 276 7.28 24.85 8.04
N ARG A 277 8.51 25.22 7.68
CA ARG A 277 9.07 26.55 7.99
C ARG A 277 8.29 27.68 7.35
N THR A 278 7.88 27.48 6.10
CA THR A 278 7.07 28.47 5.38
C THR A 278 5.69 28.62 6.02
N LEU A 279 5.07 27.52 6.44
CA LEU A 279 3.80 27.54 7.17
C LEU A 279 3.92 28.32 8.48
N VAL A 280 4.97 28.05 9.27
CA VAL A 280 5.21 28.74 10.55
C VAL A 280 5.47 30.24 10.32
N ARG A 281 6.26 30.62 9.32
CA ARG A 281 6.51 32.04 8.99
C ARG A 281 5.23 32.80 8.60
N LYS A 282 4.33 32.15 7.85
CA LYS A 282 3.11 32.81 7.33
C LYS A 282 1.95 32.80 8.31
N HIS A 283 1.80 31.74 9.09
CA HIS A 283 0.60 31.49 9.88
C HIS A 283 0.86 31.25 11.37
N GLY A 284 2.12 31.33 11.80
CA GLY A 284 2.52 31.06 13.17
C GLY A 284 2.69 29.57 13.51
N PRO A 285 3.30 29.28 14.68
CA PRO A 285 3.63 27.90 15.09
C PRO A 285 2.37 27.02 15.32
N ASP A 286 1.26 27.61 15.73
CA ASP A 286 0.01 26.85 15.97
C ASP A 286 -0.58 26.23 14.69
N ALA A 287 -0.22 26.75 13.52
CA ALA A 287 -0.62 26.15 12.24
C ALA A 287 -0.13 24.70 12.08
N LEU A 288 0.99 24.33 12.71
CA LEU A 288 1.48 22.95 12.71
C LEU A 288 0.55 22.00 13.47
N ARG A 289 -0.13 22.46 14.55
CA ARG A 289 -1.09 21.63 15.28
C ARG A 289 -2.27 21.21 14.42
N ALA A 290 -2.68 22.07 13.49
CA ALA A 290 -3.80 21.81 12.59
C ALA A 290 -3.42 21.05 11.31
N THR A 291 -2.11 20.94 11.00
CA THR A 291 -1.67 20.43 9.71
C THR A 291 -0.67 19.26 9.80
N ALA A 292 -0.02 19.06 10.94
CA ALA A 292 1.13 18.15 11.06
C ALA A 292 1.06 17.27 12.31
N LYS A 293 1.74 16.12 12.25
CA LYS A 293 1.96 15.19 13.36
C LYS A 293 3.20 15.65 14.15
N LEU A 294 2.97 16.26 15.29
CA LEU A 294 3.99 17.00 16.05
C LEU A 294 5.11 16.14 16.66
N HIS A 295 4.93 14.80 16.73
CA HIS A 295 5.95 13.87 17.22
C HIS A 295 7.14 13.69 16.26
N PHE A 296 7.03 14.13 15.00
CA PHE A 296 8.13 14.09 14.04
C PHE A 296 9.23 15.09 14.42
N LYS A 297 10.49 14.70 14.20
CA LYS A 297 11.66 15.59 14.38
C LYS A 297 11.55 16.89 13.58
N THR A 298 10.84 16.84 12.47
CA THR A 298 10.55 17.99 11.60
C THR A 298 9.89 19.15 12.36
N THR A 299 9.06 18.87 13.38
CA THR A 299 8.47 19.90 14.23
C THR A 299 9.51 20.75 14.92
N GLN A 300 10.45 20.11 15.61
CA GLN A 300 11.53 20.83 16.32
C GLN A 300 12.41 21.60 15.34
N GLN A 301 12.76 21.01 14.20
CA GLN A 301 13.57 21.63 13.16
C GLN A 301 12.88 22.83 12.48
N ALA A 302 11.55 22.79 12.35
CA ALA A 302 10.79 23.90 11.79
C ALA A 302 10.68 25.09 12.78
N LEU A 303 10.54 24.79 14.07
CA LEU A 303 10.42 25.81 15.13
C LEU A 303 11.75 26.45 15.53
N ALA A 304 12.86 25.70 15.47
CA ALA A 304 14.19 26.19 15.88
C ALA A 304 14.66 27.45 15.13
N LEU A 305 14.27 27.65 13.88
CA LEU A 305 14.63 28.83 13.08
C LEU A 305 13.68 30.02 13.29
N SER A 306 12.50 29.82 13.86
CA SER A 306 11.62 30.97 14.19
C SER A 306 12.12 31.78 15.39
N LEU A 307 13.00 31.21 16.22
CA LEU A 307 13.61 31.86 17.38
C LEU A 307 14.84 32.69 17.06
N ILE A 308 15.39 32.60 15.85
CA ILE A 308 16.63 33.34 15.45
C ILE A 308 16.32 34.69 14.78
N HIS A 309 15.06 34.99 14.54
CA HIS A 309 14.62 36.24 13.88
C HIS A 309 13.73 37.12 14.77
N ILE A 310 13.92 37.09 16.08
CA ILE A 310 13.37 38.10 17.03
C ILE A 310 14.48 38.99 17.52
#